data_026d2db282cf0bc096f192af8582181e
#
_entry.id   026d2db282cf0bc096f192af8582181e
#
_cell.length_a   1.000
_cell.length_b   1.000
_cell.length_c   1.000
_cell.angle_alpha   90.00
_cell.angle_beta   90.00
_cell.angle_gamma   90.00
#
_symmetry.space_group_name_H-M   'P 1'
#
loop_
_entity.id
_entity.type
_entity.pdbx_description
1 polymer ?
#
loop_
_entity_poly.entity_id
_entity_poly.type
_entity_poly.pdbx_seq_one_letter_code
_entity_poly.pdbx_strand_id
1 'polypeptide(L)'
;MRLRIAAPSDDYAHRLFNSAGAELLDVVDSLLAYRAEARIVQPGRLQTLTDLLDEAGSAYRVNDGLDGLEERVTAAVRDAVRRTIADAAGVPAAGSAADHLATAWQAAYGRRPDPVRAYSESIKAVESAAHAVIQPRHGRATLGTMLGEIGNARAKFTVAVPTPAGKDPIAPVEAMMRTLWDGQTSRHGNQGGTVSESLDSARAGVHFAAALVQWFTSGAVARNP
;
A
#
# COMPACT_ATOMS: atom_id res chain seq x y z
N MET A 1 14.83 -8.63 8.87
CA MET A 1 14.62 -8.55 10.33
C MET A 1 14.90 -9.90 10.96
N ARG A 2 15.79 -10.03 11.95
CA ARG A 2 16.08 -11.30 12.60
C ARG A 2 15.14 -11.47 13.79
N LEU A 3 14.34 -12.54 13.82
CA LEU A 3 13.65 -12.98 15.02
C LEU A 3 14.70 -13.28 16.08
N ARG A 4 14.83 -12.44 17.10
CA ARG A 4 15.62 -12.75 18.28
C ARG A 4 14.77 -13.61 19.22
N ILE A 5 14.74 -14.90 18.97
CA ILE A 5 14.27 -15.86 19.95
C ILE A 5 15.41 -16.05 20.93
N ALA A 6 15.30 -15.48 22.11
CA ALA A 6 16.30 -15.65 23.17
C ALA A 6 16.18 -17.06 23.76
N ALA A 7 16.93 -18.03 23.23
CA ALA A 7 17.03 -19.39 23.75
C ALA A 7 18.46 -19.94 23.54
N PRO A 8 18.94 -20.83 24.41
CA PRO A 8 20.13 -21.62 24.15
C PRO A 8 19.99 -22.43 22.86
N SER A 9 21.07 -22.68 22.14
CA SER A 9 21.10 -23.23 20.77
C SER A 9 20.37 -24.57 20.58
N ASP A 10 20.18 -25.34 21.64
CA ASP A 10 19.62 -26.68 21.58
C ASP A 10 18.07 -26.72 21.73
N ASP A 11 17.44 -25.56 21.95
CA ASP A 11 16.01 -25.49 22.28
C ASP A 11 15.14 -24.82 21.17
N TYR A 12 15.72 -24.41 20.04
CA TYR A 12 14.95 -23.72 18.99
C TYR A 12 13.85 -24.59 18.37
N ALA A 13 14.15 -25.85 18.09
CA ALA A 13 13.18 -26.77 17.52
C ALA A 13 12.02 -26.98 18.50
N HIS A 14 12.31 -27.20 19.79
CA HIS A 14 11.30 -27.36 20.81
C HIS A 14 10.40 -26.13 20.97
N ARG A 15 10.98 -24.92 20.95
CA ARG A 15 10.19 -23.67 20.99
C ARG A 15 9.33 -23.48 19.76
N LEU A 16 9.84 -23.76 18.57
CA LEU A 16 9.05 -23.68 17.34
C LEU A 16 7.84 -24.62 17.38
N PHE A 17 8.04 -25.86 17.84
CA PHE A 17 6.97 -26.86 17.98
C PHE A 17 5.94 -26.51 19.05
N ASN A 18 6.32 -25.75 20.09
CA ASN A 18 5.43 -25.34 21.18
C ASN A 18 4.90 -23.90 21.01
N SER A 19 5.26 -23.20 19.93
CA SER A 19 4.70 -21.88 19.63
C SER A 19 3.19 -21.98 19.38
N ALA A 20 2.43 -21.07 19.96
CA ALA A 20 0.97 -21.02 19.82
C ALA A 20 0.48 -19.59 19.63
N GLY A 21 -0.74 -19.45 19.12
CA GLY A 21 -1.39 -18.15 18.97
C GLY A 21 -0.59 -17.16 18.14
N ALA A 22 -0.37 -15.96 18.68
CA ALA A 22 0.34 -14.89 17.97
C ALA A 22 1.80 -15.24 17.68
N GLU A 23 2.51 -15.93 18.59
CA GLU A 23 3.89 -16.34 18.39
C GLU A 23 4.04 -17.32 17.22
N LEU A 24 3.13 -18.28 17.08
CA LEU A 24 3.10 -19.19 15.94
C LEU A 24 2.96 -18.44 14.62
N LEU A 25 2.05 -17.46 14.56
CA LEU A 25 1.86 -16.65 13.35
C LEU A 25 3.11 -15.81 13.04
N ASP A 26 3.84 -15.30 14.05
CA ASP A 26 5.10 -14.58 13.84
C ASP A 26 6.20 -15.51 13.31
N VAL A 27 6.24 -16.76 13.76
CA VAL A 27 7.15 -17.78 13.23
C VAL A 27 6.84 -18.11 11.78
N VAL A 28 5.56 -18.33 11.47
CA VAL A 28 5.10 -18.62 10.10
C VAL A 28 5.44 -17.47 9.16
N ASP A 29 5.15 -16.24 9.55
CA ASP A 29 5.47 -15.03 8.78
C ASP A 29 6.97 -14.93 8.48
N SER A 30 7.80 -15.10 9.51
CA SER A 30 9.26 -15.05 9.36
C SER A 30 9.82 -16.20 8.52
N LEU A 31 9.21 -17.39 8.57
CA LEU A 31 9.57 -18.52 7.73
C LEU A 31 9.23 -18.27 6.27
N LEU A 32 8.09 -17.67 5.98
CA LEU A 32 7.69 -17.29 4.62
C LEU A 32 8.70 -16.28 4.04
N ALA A 33 9.05 -15.22 4.80
CA ALA A 33 10.04 -14.23 4.40
C ALA A 33 11.42 -14.87 4.13
N TYR A 34 11.89 -15.73 5.03
CA TYR A 34 13.14 -16.45 4.84
C TYR A 34 13.15 -17.33 3.59
N ARG A 35 12.06 -18.06 3.35
CA ARG A 35 11.94 -18.91 2.16
C ARG A 35 12.00 -18.10 0.87
N ALA A 36 11.32 -16.96 0.83
CA ALA A 36 11.33 -16.07 -0.33
C ALA A 36 12.75 -15.53 -0.58
N GLU A 37 13.44 -15.04 0.46
CA GLU A 37 14.81 -14.54 0.38
C GLU A 37 15.79 -15.65 -0.09
N ALA A 38 15.67 -16.86 0.48
CA ALA A 38 16.49 -18.02 0.14
C ALA A 38 16.09 -18.69 -1.18
N ARG A 39 15.04 -18.21 -1.89
CA ARG A 39 14.48 -18.77 -3.12
C ARG A 39 14.11 -20.25 -3.01
N ILE A 40 13.61 -20.67 -1.85
CA ILE A 40 13.17 -22.05 -1.61
C ILE A 40 11.75 -22.23 -2.16
N VAL A 41 11.61 -22.95 -3.26
CA VAL A 41 10.34 -23.21 -3.90
C VAL A 41 9.78 -24.56 -3.44
N GLN A 42 8.67 -24.57 -2.72
CA GLN A 42 7.93 -25.77 -2.28
C GLN A 42 6.41 -25.53 -2.39
N PRO A 43 5.83 -25.55 -3.60
CA PRO A 43 4.44 -25.15 -3.83
C PRO A 43 3.43 -25.95 -3.00
N GLY A 44 3.60 -27.24 -2.87
CA GLY A 44 2.68 -28.10 -2.10
C GLY A 44 2.58 -27.73 -0.63
N ARG A 45 3.70 -27.32 0.00
CA ARG A 45 3.69 -26.89 1.41
C ARG A 45 3.01 -25.54 1.61
N LEU A 46 3.14 -24.64 0.63
CA LEU A 46 2.44 -23.35 0.67
C LEU A 46 0.92 -23.55 0.54
N GLN A 47 0.49 -24.44 -0.36
CA GLN A 47 -0.92 -24.79 -0.49
C GLN A 47 -1.46 -25.37 0.82
N THR A 48 -0.77 -26.35 1.40
CA THR A 48 -1.16 -26.94 2.70
C THR A 48 -1.27 -25.86 3.80
N LEU A 49 -0.33 -24.90 3.86
CA LEU A 49 -0.41 -23.82 4.82
C LEU A 49 -1.63 -22.92 4.57
N THR A 50 -1.91 -22.60 3.32
CA THR A 50 -3.09 -21.81 2.95
C THR A 50 -4.37 -22.52 3.38
N ASP A 51 -4.49 -23.82 3.08
CA ASP A 51 -5.65 -24.63 3.45
C ASP A 51 -5.82 -24.69 4.97
N LEU A 52 -4.75 -24.88 5.73
CA LEU A 52 -4.77 -24.89 7.19
C LEU A 52 -5.23 -23.54 7.77
N LEU A 53 -4.76 -22.41 7.22
CA LEU A 53 -5.19 -21.08 7.66
C LEU A 53 -6.66 -20.82 7.34
N ASP A 54 -7.15 -21.36 6.22
CA ASP A 54 -8.56 -21.26 5.80
C ASP A 54 -9.45 -22.11 6.69
N GLU A 55 -9.10 -23.38 6.90
CA GLU A 55 -9.85 -24.33 7.76
C GLU A 55 -9.89 -23.85 9.22
N ALA A 56 -8.81 -23.28 9.72
CA ALA A 56 -8.74 -22.72 11.07
C ALA A 56 -9.51 -21.40 11.23
N GLY A 57 -10.06 -20.82 10.16
CA GLY A 57 -10.69 -19.49 10.20
C GLY A 57 -9.72 -18.39 10.65
N SER A 58 -8.44 -18.51 10.32
CA SER A 58 -7.41 -17.55 10.71
C SER A 58 -7.74 -16.14 10.22
N ALA A 59 -7.48 -15.12 11.05
CA ALA A 59 -7.54 -13.73 10.64
C ALA A 59 -6.46 -13.36 9.60
N TYR A 60 -5.51 -14.25 9.35
CA TYR A 60 -4.42 -14.07 8.40
C TYR A 60 -4.48 -15.09 7.27
N ARG A 61 -3.89 -14.73 6.13
CA ARG A 61 -3.65 -15.58 4.98
C ARG A 61 -2.21 -15.41 4.50
N VAL A 62 -1.71 -16.33 3.68
CA VAL A 62 -0.47 -16.10 2.94
C VAL A 62 -0.71 -14.97 1.94
N ASN A 63 0.18 -13.98 1.91
CA ASN A 63 0.09 -12.87 0.96
C ASN A 63 0.40 -13.32 -0.48
N ASP A 64 0.12 -12.47 -1.45
CA ASP A 64 0.29 -12.81 -2.87
C ASP A 64 1.76 -12.92 -3.29
N GLY A 65 2.67 -12.26 -2.58
CA GLY A 65 4.12 -12.39 -2.74
C GLY A 65 4.67 -13.73 -2.24
N LEU A 66 3.88 -14.51 -1.51
CA LEU A 66 4.27 -15.76 -0.84
C LEU A 66 5.45 -15.59 0.13
N ASP A 67 5.65 -14.38 0.62
CA ASP A 67 6.78 -13.97 1.46
C ASP A 67 6.37 -13.52 2.87
N GLY A 68 5.07 -13.63 3.21
CA GLY A 68 4.58 -13.27 4.53
C GLY A 68 3.09 -13.57 4.71
N LEU A 69 2.59 -13.21 5.89
CA LEU A 69 1.17 -13.22 6.21
C LEU A 69 0.58 -11.82 6.07
N GLU A 70 -0.66 -11.75 5.59
CA GLU A 70 -1.47 -10.53 5.58
C GLU A 70 -2.80 -10.75 6.28
N GLU A 71 -3.32 -9.71 6.94
CA GLU A 71 -4.65 -9.70 7.54
C GLU A 71 -5.73 -9.85 6.45
N ARG A 72 -6.74 -10.67 6.73
CA ARG A 72 -7.84 -10.86 5.79
C ARG A 72 -8.73 -9.63 5.73
N VAL A 73 -8.87 -9.12 4.54
CA VAL A 73 -9.93 -8.17 4.17
C VAL A 73 -10.93 -8.86 3.24
N THR A 74 -12.07 -8.24 2.97
CA THR A 74 -13.03 -8.81 2.02
C THR A 74 -12.37 -9.03 0.65
N ALA A 75 -12.69 -10.14 -0.01
CA ALA A 75 -12.12 -10.49 -1.30
C ALA A 75 -12.31 -9.35 -2.33
N ALA A 76 -13.47 -8.70 -2.34
CA ALA A 76 -13.76 -7.60 -3.26
C ALA A 76 -12.77 -6.43 -3.11
N VAL A 77 -12.45 -6.03 -1.86
CA VAL A 77 -11.50 -4.94 -1.57
C VAL A 77 -10.09 -5.33 -1.99
N ARG A 78 -9.64 -6.51 -1.57
CA ARG A 78 -8.32 -7.03 -1.94
C ARG A 78 -8.14 -7.11 -3.45
N ASP A 79 -9.09 -7.73 -4.14
CA ASP A 79 -9.00 -7.96 -5.58
C ASP A 79 -9.09 -6.65 -6.37
N ALA A 80 -9.78 -5.62 -5.85
CA ALA A 80 -9.77 -4.28 -6.43
C ALA A 80 -8.37 -3.66 -6.35
N VAL A 81 -7.72 -3.69 -5.18
CA VAL A 81 -6.37 -3.14 -5.03
C VAL A 81 -5.35 -3.92 -5.85
N ARG A 82 -5.44 -5.25 -5.90
CA ARG A 82 -4.58 -6.10 -6.75
C ARG A 82 -4.70 -5.74 -8.23
N ARG A 83 -5.92 -5.54 -8.73
CA ARG A 83 -6.13 -5.09 -10.11
C ARG A 83 -5.50 -3.73 -10.34
N THR A 84 -5.70 -2.77 -9.44
CA THR A 84 -5.07 -1.45 -9.54
C THR A 84 -3.54 -1.55 -9.62
N ILE A 85 -2.91 -2.39 -8.79
CA ILE A 85 -1.46 -2.63 -8.83
C ILE A 85 -1.05 -3.21 -10.19
N ALA A 86 -1.77 -4.24 -10.67
CA ALA A 86 -1.47 -4.88 -11.94
C ALA A 86 -1.65 -3.92 -13.13
N ASP A 87 -2.73 -3.14 -13.14
CA ASP A 87 -3.00 -2.14 -14.17
C ASP A 87 -1.91 -1.06 -14.18
N ALA A 88 -1.52 -0.54 -13.00
CA ALA A 88 -0.47 0.46 -12.87
C ALA A 88 0.90 -0.07 -13.36
N ALA A 89 1.22 -1.33 -13.09
CA ALA A 89 2.45 -1.97 -13.59
C ALA A 89 2.49 -2.07 -15.12
N GLY A 90 1.33 -2.15 -15.76
CA GLY A 90 1.18 -2.17 -17.21
C GLY A 90 1.29 -0.79 -17.90
N VAL A 91 1.32 0.31 -17.12
CA VAL A 91 1.33 1.69 -17.64
C VAL A 91 2.71 2.33 -17.44
N PRO A 92 3.57 2.45 -18.46
CA PRO A 92 4.92 3.03 -18.30
C PRO A 92 4.91 4.44 -17.68
N ALA A 93 3.89 5.25 -18.01
CA ALA A 93 3.75 6.60 -17.48
C ALA A 93 3.40 6.66 -15.98
N ALA A 94 3.00 5.54 -15.36
CA ALA A 94 2.75 5.44 -13.94
C ALA A 94 4.02 5.26 -13.09
N GLY A 95 5.19 5.09 -13.73
CA GLY A 95 6.46 4.93 -13.04
C GLY A 95 6.45 3.78 -12.02
N SER A 96 6.80 4.07 -10.79
CA SER A 96 6.85 3.11 -9.67
C SER A 96 5.55 3.03 -8.84
N ALA A 97 4.42 3.54 -9.36
CA ALA A 97 3.15 3.59 -8.61
C ALA A 97 2.70 2.20 -8.13
N ALA A 98 2.87 1.16 -8.95
CA ALA A 98 2.53 -0.21 -8.60
C ALA A 98 3.34 -0.72 -7.41
N ASP A 99 4.65 -0.51 -7.42
CA ASP A 99 5.57 -0.98 -6.37
C ASP A 99 5.28 -0.26 -5.05
N HIS A 100 5.05 1.06 -5.09
CA HIS A 100 4.70 1.84 -3.92
C HIS A 100 3.35 1.43 -3.34
N LEU A 101 2.33 1.19 -4.19
CA LEU A 101 1.01 0.77 -3.70
C LEU A 101 1.05 -0.64 -3.09
N ALA A 102 1.79 -1.57 -3.70
CA ALA A 102 2.01 -2.90 -3.15
C ALA A 102 2.72 -2.85 -1.79
N THR A 103 3.76 -2.00 -1.68
CA THR A 103 4.50 -1.78 -0.43
C THR A 103 3.59 -1.15 0.64
N ALA A 104 2.77 -0.16 0.27
CA ALA A 104 1.81 0.47 1.17
C ALA A 104 0.79 -0.55 1.70
N TRP A 105 0.27 -1.40 0.83
CA TRP A 105 -0.65 -2.47 1.21
C TRP A 105 0.00 -3.44 2.21
N GLN A 106 1.19 -3.94 1.90
CA GLN A 106 1.91 -4.86 2.77
C GLN A 106 2.24 -4.23 4.14
N ALA A 107 2.62 -2.94 4.16
CA ALA A 107 2.89 -2.22 5.40
C ALA A 107 1.63 -1.96 6.24
N ALA A 108 0.43 -1.88 5.62
CA ALA A 108 -0.83 -1.66 6.31
C ALA A 108 -1.50 -2.94 6.81
N TYR A 109 -1.35 -4.05 6.06
CA TYR A 109 -2.09 -5.30 6.27
C TYR A 109 -1.21 -6.51 6.57
N GLY A 110 0.11 -6.38 6.47
CA GLY A 110 1.05 -7.44 6.83
C GLY A 110 0.98 -7.81 8.32
N ARG A 111 1.56 -8.95 8.68
CA ARG A 111 1.56 -9.45 10.06
C ARG A 111 2.16 -8.46 11.07
N ARG A 112 3.06 -7.60 10.63
CA ARG A 112 3.68 -6.54 11.43
C ARG A 112 3.46 -5.19 10.77
N PRO A 113 2.30 -4.55 11.01
CA PRO A 113 1.97 -3.29 10.36
C PRO A 113 2.98 -2.18 10.70
N ASP A 114 3.29 -1.37 9.70
CA ASP A 114 4.07 -0.13 9.83
C ASP A 114 3.23 1.02 9.26
N PRO A 115 2.44 1.70 10.09
CA PRO A 115 1.52 2.74 9.64
C PRO A 115 2.23 3.93 8.98
N VAL A 116 3.40 4.32 9.48
CA VAL A 116 4.19 5.44 8.93
C VAL A 116 4.67 5.10 7.52
N ARG A 117 5.21 3.90 7.33
CA ARG A 117 5.62 3.42 6.03
C ARG A 117 4.43 3.27 5.09
N ALA A 118 3.33 2.66 5.53
CA ALA A 118 2.12 2.48 4.72
C ALA A 118 1.60 3.81 4.18
N TYR A 119 1.54 4.83 5.04
CA TYR A 119 1.08 6.17 4.64
C TYR A 119 2.05 6.84 3.66
N SER A 120 3.34 6.81 3.95
CA SER A 120 4.38 7.39 3.09
C SER A 120 4.40 6.75 1.70
N GLU A 121 4.31 5.42 1.62
CA GLU A 121 4.28 4.68 0.35
C GLU A 121 2.98 4.94 -0.42
N SER A 122 1.85 5.17 0.26
CA SER A 122 0.59 5.59 -0.35
C SER A 122 0.73 6.93 -1.08
N ILE A 123 1.40 7.91 -0.47
CA ILE A 123 1.68 9.21 -1.10
C ILE A 123 2.56 9.02 -2.33
N LYS A 124 3.66 8.26 -2.24
CA LYS A 124 4.57 8.01 -3.35
C LYS A 124 3.87 7.31 -4.53
N ALA A 125 2.94 6.39 -4.25
CA ALA A 125 2.14 5.74 -5.28
C ALA A 125 1.32 6.76 -6.08
N VAL A 126 0.66 7.69 -5.39
CA VAL A 126 -0.10 8.76 -6.04
C VAL A 126 0.81 9.73 -6.79
N GLU A 127 1.93 10.15 -6.19
CA GLU A 127 2.91 11.00 -6.85
C GLU A 127 3.40 10.39 -8.18
N SER A 128 3.75 9.10 -8.17
CA SER A 128 4.20 8.40 -9.36
C SER A 128 3.11 8.31 -10.44
N ALA A 129 1.88 7.93 -10.07
CA ALA A 129 0.76 7.79 -11.01
C ALA A 129 0.32 9.14 -11.60
N ALA A 130 0.29 10.19 -10.77
CA ALA A 130 -0.20 11.51 -11.16
C ALA A 130 0.83 12.33 -11.95
N HIS A 131 2.13 12.00 -11.86
CA HIS A 131 3.22 12.81 -12.38
C HIS A 131 3.06 13.16 -13.87
N ALA A 132 2.80 12.16 -14.70
CA ALA A 132 2.68 12.35 -16.15
C ALA A 132 1.48 13.23 -16.55
N VAL A 133 0.45 13.28 -15.73
CA VAL A 133 -0.76 14.08 -15.95
C VAL A 133 -0.60 15.50 -15.41
N ILE A 134 -0.13 15.63 -14.17
CA ILE A 134 -0.16 16.93 -13.45
C ILE A 134 1.11 17.75 -13.73
N GLN A 135 2.30 17.17 -13.54
CA GLN A 135 3.57 17.88 -13.67
C GLN A 135 4.62 17.11 -14.47
N PRO A 136 4.37 16.76 -15.76
CA PRO A 136 5.23 15.85 -16.54
C PRO A 136 6.66 16.37 -16.76
N ARG A 137 6.89 17.68 -16.62
CA ARG A 137 8.20 18.33 -16.81
C ARG A 137 8.93 18.63 -15.50
N HIS A 138 8.34 18.31 -14.36
CA HIS A 138 8.91 18.64 -13.05
C HIS A 138 9.47 17.38 -12.36
N GLY A 139 10.74 17.06 -12.62
CA GLY A 139 11.38 15.82 -12.17
C GLY A 139 11.48 15.62 -10.65
N ARG A 140 11.07 16.58 -9.85
CA ARG A 140 11.00 16.52 -8.38
C ARG A 140 9.59 16.88 -7.87
N ALA A 141 8.58 16.56 -8.67
CA ALA A 141 7.21 16.81 -8.27
C ALA A 141 6.85 15.99 -7.03
N THR A 142 6.17 16.64 -6.10
CA THR A 142 5.59 16.02 -4.88
C THR A 142 4.10 16.23 -4.88
N LEU A 143 3.37 15.48 -4.07
CA LEU A 143 1.93 15.65 -3.93
C LEU A 143 1.55 17.11 -3.60
N GLY A 144 2.35 17.77 -2.75
CA GLY A 144 2.15 19.19 -2.43
C GLY A 144 2.35 20.13 -3.62
N THR A 145 3.38 19.91 -4.46
CA THR A 145 3.57 20.72 -5.68
C THR A 145 2.51 20.45 -6.74
N MET A 146 2.04 19.20 -6.83
CA MET A 146 0.93 18.82 -7.72
C MET A 146 -0.39 19.48 -7.31
N LEU A 147 -0.68 19.56 -6.01
CA LEU A 147 -1.83 20.30 -5.48
C LEU A 147 -1.75 21.79 -5.84
N GLY A 148 -0.55 22.39 -5.78
CA GLY A 148 -0.31 23.76 -6.23
C GLY A 148 -0.57 23.95 -7.74
N GLU A 149 -0.13 23.01 -8.60
CA GLU A 149 -0.41 23.05 -10.04
C GLU A 149 -1.91 22.93 -10.33
N ILE A 150 -2.61 22.01 -9.66
CA ILE A 150 -4.06 21.89 -9.82
C ILE A 150 -4.75 23.20 -9.43
N GLY A 151 -4.37 23.79 -8.27
CA GLY A 151 -4.96 25.05 -7.82
C GLY A 151 -4.79 26.21 -8.82
N ASN A 152 -3.61 26.28 -9.46
CA ASN A 152 -3.26 27.34 -10.39
C ASN A 152 -3.80 27.15 -11.82
N ALA A 153 -4.14 25.92 -12.19
CA ALA A 153 -4.40 25.55 -13.60
C ALA A 153 -5.54 24.56 -13.77
N ARG A 154 -6.61 24.70 -12.98
CA ARG A 154 -7.77 23.78 -12.93
C ARG A 154 -8.34 23.42 -14.29
N ALA A 155 -8.50 24.41 -15.18
CA ALA A 155 -9.03 24.22 -16.52
C ALA A 155 -8.19 23.30 -17.43
N LYS A 156 -6.95 22.98 -17.02
CA LYS A 156 -6.09 22.03 -17.75
C LYS A 156 -6.45 20.57 -17.50
N PHE A 157 -7.36 20.27 -16.58
CA PHE A 157 -7.64 18.91 -16.17
C PHE A 157 -9.09 18.53 -16.44
N THR A 158 -9.31 17.30 -16.87
CA THR A 158 -10.63 16.68 -17.03
C THR A 158 -10.73 15.44 -16.15
N VAL A 159 -11.99 15.10 -15.82
CA VAL A 159 -12.31 13.86 -15.11
C VAL A 159 -13.44 13.16 -15.89
N ALA A 160 -13.34 11.83 -16.03
CA ALA A 160 -14.30 11.03 -16.78
C ALA A 160 -15.72 11.06 -16.17
N VAL A 161 -15.82 11.35 -14.86
CA VAL A 161 -17.14 11.50 -14.21
C VAL A 161 -17.78 12.82 -14.64
N PRO A 162 -18.99 12.80 -15.22
CA PRO A 162 -19.68 14.01 -15.63
C PRO A 162 -19.90 14.96 -14.45
N THR A 163 -19.57 16.22 -14.67
CA THR A 163 -19.69 17.26 -13.64
C THR A 163 -20.82 18.21 -14.01
N PRO A 164 -21.75 18.55 -13.07
CA PRO A 164 -22.80 19.52 -13.32
C PRO A 164 -22.26 20.89 -13.76
N ALA A 165 -23.01 21.62 -14.56
CA ALA A 165 -22.64 22.95 -15.02
C ALA A 165 -22.29 23.86 -13.83
N GLY A 166 -21.19 24.61 -13.96
CA GLY A 166 -20.69 25.52 -12.91
C GLY A 166 -19.96 24.85 -11.76
N LYS A 167 -19.73 23.53 -11.80
CA LYS A 167 -18.88 22.82 -10.85
C LYS A 167 -17.51 22.52 -11.48
N ASP A 168 -16.52 22.40 -10.62
CA ASP A 168 -15.15 22.11 -11.03
C ASP A 168 -14.91 20.59 -11.08
N PRO A 169 -14.61 20.01 -12.25
CA PRO A 169 -14.45 18.57 -12.40
C PRO A 169 -13.27 17.99 -11.62
N ILE A 170 -12.17 18.74 -11.45
CA ILE A 170 -10.97 18.27 -10.74
C ILE A 170 -11.09 18.37 -9.21
N ALA A 171 -12.08 19.12 -8.69
CA ALA A 171 -12.21 19.35 -7.26
C ALA A 171 -12.28 18.07 -6.39
N PRO A 172 -13.01 17.00 -6.79
CA PRO A 172 -13.01 15.76 -6.00
C PRO A 172 -11.62 15.09 -5.94
N VAL A 173 -10.87 15.10 -7.03
CA VAL A 173 -9.51 14.55 -7.10
C VAL A 173 -8.57 15.34 -6.21
N GLU A 174 -8.62 16.68 -6.32
CA GLU A 174 -7.84 17.57 -5.46
C GLU A 174 -8.16 17.35 -3.98
N ALA A 175 -9.43 17.22 -3.63
CA ALA A 175 -9.85 17.00 -2.25
C ALA A 175 -9.28 15.68 -1.69
N MET A 176 -9.33 14.60 -2.47
CA MET A 176 -8.73 13.31 -2.08
C MET A 176 -7.20 13.41 -1.93
N MET A 177 -6.52 14.03 -2.89
CA MET A 177 -5.07 14.25 -2.83
C MET A 177 -4.69 15.11 -1.63
N ARG A 178 -5.46 16.15 -1.32
CA ARG A 178 -5.25 17.04 -0.17
C ARG A 178 -5.45 16.31 1.15
N THR A 179 -6.52 15.51 1.27
CA THR A 179 -6.76 14.67 2.46
C THR A 179 -5.57 13.74 2.72
N LEU A 180 -5.06 13.10 1.66
CA LEU A 180 -3.88 12.23 1.78
C LEU A 180 -2.62 13.03 2.17
N TRP A 181 -2.43 14.23 1.61
CA TRP A 181 -1.29 15.08 1.91
C TRP A 181 -1.33 15.61 3.35
N ASP A 182 -2.47 16.14 3.78
CA ASP A 182 -2.62 16.77 5.11
C ASP A 182 -2.63 15.72 6.24
N GLY A 183 -3.06 14.51 5.94
CA GLY A 183 -3.12 13.39 6.89
C GLY A 183 -1.76 12.77 7.23
N GLN A 184 -0.66 13.12 6.54
CA GLN A 184 0.68 12.66 6.88
C GLN A 184 1.25 13.48 8.05
N THR A 185 1.02 13.02 9.25
CA THR A 185 1.42 13.74 10.49
C THR A 185 2.89 13.59 10.82
N SER A 186 3.55 12.53 10.35
CA SER A 186 4.97 12.24 10.59
C SER A 186 5.93 12.94 9.62
N ARG A 187 5.43 13.64 8.58
CA ARG A 187 6.25 14.21 7.50
C ARG A 187 7.25 15.27 7.94
N HIS A 188 6.89 16.08 8.92
CA HIS A 188 7.71 17.18 9.39
C HIS A 188 8.18 16.97 10.83
N GLY A 189 9.48 17.22 11.07
CA GLY A 189 9.99 17.40 12.43
C GLY A 189 9.48 18.72 12.98
N ASN A 190 8.61 18.68 13.98
CA ASN A 190 8.14 19.86 14.69
C ASN A 190 8.92 20.05 15.99
N GLN A 191 8.90 21.25 16.56
CA GLN A 191 9.44 21.49 17.92
C GLN A 191 8.66 20.73 19.00
N GLY A 192 7.38 20.40 18.74
CA GLY A 192 6.62 19.40 19.50
C GLY A 192 6.90 17.98 18.97
N GLY A 193 6.61 16.95 19.75
CA GLY A 193 6.81 15.55 19.34
C GLY A 193 6.09 15.23 18.01
N THR A 194 6.76 14.49 17.13
CA THR A 194 6.16 13.98 15.90
C THR A 194 5.06 12.95 16.26
N VAL A 195 3.87 13.14 15.73
CA VAL A 195 2.77 12.17 15.89
C VAL A 195 2.79 11.22 14.72
N SER A 196 3.00 9.94 14.98
CA SER A 196 2.94 8.89 13.95
C SER A 196 1.49 8.66 13.52
N GLU A 197 1.31 8.26 12.27
CA GLU A 197 0.02 7.83 11.74
C GLU A 197 -0.50 6.61 12.51
N SER A 198 -1.81 6.58 12.80
CA SER A 198 -2.46 5.38 13.33
C SER A 198 -2.62 4.33 12.23
N LEU A 199 -2.83 3.06 12.63
CA LEU A 199 -3.08 1.99 11.67
C LEU A 199 -4.36 2.24 10.85
N ASP A 200 -5.41 2.75 11.47
CA ASP A 200 -6.66 3.08 10.78
C ASP A 200 -6.47 4.21 9.76
N SER A 201 -5.71 5.25 10.13
CA SER A 201 -5.34 6.33 9.22
C SER A 201 -4.51 5.83 8.04
N ALA A 202 -3.54 4.94 8.29
CA ALA A 202 -2.72 4.36 7.25
C ALA A 202 -3.53 3.48 6.28
N ARG A 203 -4.44 2.65 6.80
CA ARG A 203 -5.35 1.83 6.00
C ARG A 203 -6.27 2.69 5.13
N ALA A 204 -6.85 3.75 5.69
CA ALA A 204 -7.62 4.72 4.92
C ALA A 204 -6.77 5.36 3.81
N GLY A 205 -5.53 5.76 4.11
CA GLY A 205 -4.58 6.32 3.16
C GLY A 205 -4.29 5.38 1.99
N VAL A 206 -4.10 4.09 2.25
CA VAL A 206 -3.90 3.06 1.21
C VAL A 206 -5.10 2.98 0.26
N HIS A 207 -6.33 3.03 0.78
CA HIS A 207 -7.53 3.00 -0.06
C HIS A 207 -7.71 4.28 -0.87
N PHE A 208 -7.42 5.45 -0.30
CA PHE A 208 -7.37 6.71 -1.07
C PHE A 208 -6.33 6.62 -2.19
N ALA A 209 -5.15 6.12 -1.90
CA ALA A 209 -4.09 5.97 -2.89
C ALA A 209 -4.49 5.00 -4.00
N ALA A 210 -5.09 3.85 -3.67
CA ALA A 210 -5.55 2.88 -4.67
C ALA A 210 -6.56 3.50 -5.64
N ALA A 211 -7.54 4.26 -5.13
CA ALA A 211 -8.53 4.95 -5.97
C ALA A 211 -7.86 6.01 -6.88
N LEU A 212 -6.97 6.84 -6.34
CA LEU A 212 -6.26 7.86 -7.11
C LEU A 212 -5.33 7.25 -8.17
N VAL A 213 -4.55 6.23 -7.81
CA VAL A 213 -3.70 5.48 -8.76
C VAL A 213 -4.55 4.95 -9.91
N GLN A 214 -5.67 4.27 -9.60
CA GLN A 214 -6.59 3.76 -10.63
C GLN A 214 -7.11 4.87 -11.55
N TRP A 215 -7.47 6.03 -11.03
CA TRP A 215 -8.00 7.12 -11.83
C TRP A 215 -6.95 7.73 -12.76
N PHE A 216 -5.70 7.89 -12.29
CA PHE A 216 -4.62 8.41 -13.13
C PHE A 216 -4.16 7.40 -14.18
N THR A 217 -4.04 6.12 -13.83
CA THR A 217 -3.55 5.08 -14.75
C THR A 217 -4.57 4.67 -15.81
N SER A 218 -5.87 4.74 -15.49
CA SER A 218 -6.95 4.47 -16.45
C SER A 218 -7.27 5.65 -17.39
N GLY A 219 -6.68 6.83 -17.14
CA GLY A 219 -7.03 8.04 -17.87
C GLY A 219 -8.35 8.68 -17.46
N ALA A 220 -8.96 8.21 -16.35
CA ALA A 220 -10.15 8.84 -15.78
C ALA A 220 -9.87 10.27 -15.31
N VAL A 221 -8.63 10.57 -14.96
CA VAL A 221 -8.09 11.93 -14.78
C VAL A 221 -7.09 12.18 -15.88
N ALA A 222 -7.29 13.19 -16.68
CA ALA A 222 -6.43 13.52 -17.81
C ALA A 222 -6.16 15.02 -17.90
N ARG A 223 -5.12 15.36 -18.66
CA ARG A 223 -4.84 16.75 -19.03
C ARG A 223 -5.53 17.07 -20.36
N ASN A 224 -6.20 18.22 -20.40
CA ASN A 224 -6.74 18.75 -21.65
C ASN A 224 -5.59 18.95 -22.67
N PRO A 225 -5.83 18.66 -23.96
CA PRO A 225 -4.85 18.87 -25.02
C PRO A 225 -4.34 20.29 -25.10
#